data_ac6138a7127d97325e5a61011f3bf5eb
#
_entry.id   ac6138a7127d97325e5a61011f3bf5eb
#
_cell.length_a   1.000
_cell.length_b   1.000
_cell.length_c   1.000
_cell.angle_alpha   90.00
_cell.angle_beta   90.00
_cell.angle_gamma   90.00
#
_symmetry.space_group_name_H-M   'P 1'
#
loop_
_entity.id
_entity.type
_entity.pdbx_description
1 polymer ?
#
loop_
_entity_poly.entity_id
_entity_poly.type
_entity_poly.pdbx_seq_one_letter_code
_entity_poly.pdbx_strand_id
1 'polypeptide(L)'
;MESIKMKYRRTLNRKFLPLNLFLILLSAAISSCSLTFTGASIPAEARTISVSLFPNKAELVQPTLSQSFTEALRDKFASQTSLSLVPRNGDLHLEGEITGYSTEPVAITGSQQAALIRLKITVSVRFVNKYSPKDDFETTFSRYEDYSSSQNLGSVELDLISRINEALVDDIFNKAVVNW
;
A
#
# COMPACT_ATOMS: atom_id res chain seq x y z
N MET A 1 -23.05 -61.28 -33.79
CA MET A 1 -21.90 -60.36 -33.83
C MET A 1 -22.13 -59.10 -33.00
N GLU A 2 -23.34 -58.75 -32.61
CA GLU A 2 -23.70 -57.57 -31.79
C GLU A 2 -23.44 -57.75 -30.29
N SER A 3 -23.55 -58.96 -29.78
CA SER A 3 -23.36 -59.24 -28.34
C SER A 3 -21.94 -59.00 -27.81
N ILE A 4 -20.93 -59.18 -28.68
CA ILE A 4 -19.49 -58.99 -28.31
C ILE A 4 -19.15 -57.49 -28.23
N LYS A 5 -19.72 -56.63 -29.09
CA LYS A 5 -19.48 -55.17 -29.08
C LYS A 5 -20.08 -54.46 -27.83
N MET A 6 -21.20 -54.96 -27.32
CA MET A 6 -21.85 -54.42 -26.13
C MET A 6 -21.07 -54.74 -24.83
N LYS A 7 -20.45 -55.90 -24.77
CA LYS A 7 -19.65 -56.31 -23.61
C LYS A 7 -18.32 -55.53 -23.52
N TYR A 8 -17.73 -55.17 -24.67
CA TYR A 8 -16.49 -54.39 -24.72
C TYR A 8 -16.70 -52.93 -24.31
N ARG A 9 -17.82 -52.28 -24.70
CA ARG A 9 -18.15 -50.91 -24.29
C ARG A 9 -18.40 -50.79 -22.79
N ARG A 10 -19.02 -51.77 -22.13
CA ARG A 10 -19.28 -51.73 -20.68
C ARG A 10 -17.99 -51.92 -19.83
N THR A 11 -17.01 -52.65 -20.33
CA THR A 11 -15.75 -52.84 -19.60
C THR A 11 -14.79 -51.66 -19.71
N LEU A 12 -14.86 -50.87 -20.80
CA LEU A 12 -14.03 -49.70 -21.00
C LEU A 12 -14.45 -48.54 -20.07
N ASN A 13 -15.77 -48.34 -19.88
CA ASN A 13 -16.28 -47.28 -18.99
C ASN A 13 -16.00 -47.52 -17.50
N ARG A 14 -15.87 -48.79 -17.06
CA ARG A 14 -15.59 -49.11 -15.65
C ARG A 14 -14.15 -48.84 -15.24
N LYS A 15 -13.19 -48.91 -16.16
CA LYS A 15 -11.77 -48.67 -15.87
C LYS A 15 -11.40 -47.18 -15.84
N PHE A 16 -12.16 -46.31 -16.54
CA PHE A 16 -11.94 -44.87 -16.56
C PHE A 16 -12.73 -44.08 -15.50
N LEU A 17 -13.71 -44.72 -14.85
CA LEU A 17 -14.52 -44.10 -13.80
C LEU A 17 -13.69 -43.69 -12.59
N PRO A 18 -12.75 -44.51 -12.05
CA PRO A 18 -11.91 -44.10 -10.93
C PRO A 18 -10.89 -43.04 -11.31
N LEU A 19 -10.41 -43.02 -12.55
CA LEU A 19 -9.45 -42.04 -13.04
C LEU A 19 -10.11 -40.62 -13.18
N ASN A 20 -11.32 -40.58 -13.73
CA ASN A 20 -12.08 -39.33 -13.83
C ASN A 20 -12.50 -38.80 -12.45
N LEU A 21 -12.89 -39.68 -11.53
CA LEU A 21 -13.22 -39.30 -10.17
C LEU A 21 -11.99 -38.73 -9.41
N PHE A 22 -10.82 -39.35 -9.64
CA PHE A 22 -9.56 -38.86 -9.06
C PHE A 22 -9.15 -37.51 -9.65
N LEU A 23 -9.37 -37.29 -10.94
CA LEU A 23 -9.07 -36.00 -11.60
C LEU A 23 -9.99 -34.86 -11.10
N ILE A 24 -11.27 -35.18 -10.84
CA ILE A 24 -12.25 -34.24 -10.27
C ILE A 24 -11.90 -33.90 -8.81
N LEU A 25 -11.49 -34.90 -8.01
CA LEU A 25 -11.04 -34.65 -6.63
C LEU A 25 -9.77 -33.82 -6.58
N LEU A 26 -8.83 -34.03 -7.51
CA LEU A 26 -7.58 -33.27 -7.60
C LEU A 26 -7.83 -31.81 -8.00
N SER A 27 -8.81 -31.56 -8.89
CA SER A 27 -9.19 -30.18 -9.28
C SER A 27 -9.86 -29.40 -8.16
N ALA A 28 -10.58 -30.07 -7.25
CA ALA A 28 -11.21 -29.44 -6.09
C ALA A 28 -10.18 -29.04 -5.00
N ALA A 29 -9.02 -29.70 -4.94
CA ALA A 29 -7.97 -29.39 -3.97
C ALA A 29 -7.17 -28.11 -4.31
N ILE A 30 -7.22 -27.63 -5.56
CA ILE A 30 -6.46 -26.47 -6.02
C ILE A 30 -7.19 -25.14 -5.71
N SER A 31 -8.48 -25.18 -5.39
CA SER A 31 -9.31 -23.98 -5.16
C SER A 31 -9.18 -23.39 -3.74
N SER A 32 -8.35 -23.96 -2.85
CA SER A 32 -8.30 -23.59 -1.42
C SER A 32 -7.10 -22.73 -1.02
N CYS A 33 -6.33 -22.15 -1.95
CA CYS A 33 -5.33 -21.16 -1.60
C CYS A 33 -5.93 -19.75 -1.61
N SER A 34 -6.68 -19.39 -0.57
CA SER A 34 -6.82 -18.00 -0.18
C SER A 34 -5.50 -17.60 0.49
N LEU A 35 -4.63 -16.91 -0.22
CA LEU A 35 -3.47 -16.23 0.36
C LEU A 35 -4.01 -15.09 1.24
N THR A 36 -4.36 -15.39 2.47
CA THR A 36 -4.50 -14.38 3.51
C THR A 36 -3.09 -13.88 3.82
N PHE A 37 -2.78 -12.71 3.34
CA PHE A 37 -1.56 -11.96 3.69
C PHE A 37 -1.74 -11.46 5.14
N THR A 38 -1.59 -12.35 6.10
CA THR A 38 -1.69 -12.04 7.54
C THR A 38 -0.35 -11.51 8.07
N GLY A 39 0.19 -10.50 7.40
CA GLY A 39 1.28 -9.68 7.94
C GLY A 39 0.78 -8.41 8.62
N ALA A 40 -0.51 -8.10 8.51
CA ALA A 40 -1.08 -6.90 9.11
C ALA A 40 -1.43 -7.14 10.58
N SER A 41 -0.85 -6.35 11.46
CA SER A 41 -1.12 -6.33 12.91
C SER A 41 -2.40 -5.55 13.27
N ILE A 42 -3.39 -5.56 12.36
CA ILE A 42 -4.68 -4.92 12.65
C ILE A 42 -5.47 -5.85 13.56
N PRO A 43 -5.91 -5.38 14.76
CA PRO A 43 -6.79 -6.15 15.62
C PRO A 43 -8.04 -6.60 14.88
N ALA A 44 -8.48 -7.86 15.10
CA ALA A 44 -9.65 -8.42 14.43
C ALA A 44 -10.95 -7.65 14.73
N GLU A 45 -10.98 -6.90 15.83
CA GLU A 45 -12.07 -6.05 16.27
C GLU A 45 -12.16 -4.73 15.49
N ALA A 46 -11.02 -4.24 14.97
CA ALA A 46 -10.98 -2.99 14.20
C ALA A 46 -11.64 -3.17 12.82
N ARG A 47 -12.65 -2.36 12.55
CA ARG A 47 -13.44 -2.37 11.32
C ARG A 47 -13.34 -1.08 10.53
N THR A 48 -12.97 -0.01 11.20
CA THR A 48 -13.01 1.34 10.62
C THR A 48 -11.68 2.07 10.83
N ILE A 49 -11.37 2.94 9.87
CA ILE A 49 -10.25 3.86 9.98
C ILE A 49 -10.71 5.28 9.60
N SER A 50 -10.25 6.26 10.35
CA SER A 50 -10.39 7.67 10.00
C SER A 50 -9.02 8.29 9.75
N VAL A 51 -8.92 9.03 8.64
CA VAL A 51 -7.71 9.78 8.25
C VAL A 51 -8.09 11.25 8.18
N SER A 52 -7.57 12.05 9.11
CA SER A 52 -7.74 13.51 9.11
C SER A 52 -7.03 14.14 7.92
N LEU A 53 -7.46 15.35 7.55
CA LEU A 53 -6.68 16.14 6.59
C LEU A 53 -5.33 16.50 7.21
N PHE A 54 -4.24 16.29 6.47
CA PHE A 54 -2.89 16.69 6.85
C PHE A 54 -2.61 18.12 6.37
N PRO A 55 -2.76 19.16 7.21
CA PRO A 55 -2.51 20.53 6.80
C PRO A 55 -1.04 20.72 6.44
N ASN A 56 -0.77 21.53 5.42
CA ASN A 56 0.57 21.92 5.06
C ASN A 56 1.02 23.09 5.94
N LYS A 57 1.96 22.85 6.85
CA LYS A 57 2.59 23.80 7.77
C LYS A 57 4.05 24.08 7.41
N ALA A 58 4.51 23.57 6.27
CA ALA A 58 5.86 23.86 5.79
C ALA A 58 6.03 25.36 5.48
N GLU A 59 7.25 25.84 5.61
CA GLU A 59 7.60 27.24 5.31
C GLU A 59 7.30 27.60 3.84
N LEU A 60 7.60 26.68 2.92
CA LEU A 60 7.18 26.78 1.53
C LEU A 60 5.89 25.98 1.35
N VAL A 61 4.81 26.68 1.02
CA VAL A 61 3.50 26.05 0.85
C VAL A 61 3.25 25.67 -0.59
N GLN A 62 3.17 24.36 -0.84
CA GLN A 62 2.68 23.81 -2.11
C GLN A 62 1.15 23.55 -1.94
N PRO A 63 0.27 24.24 -2.70
CA PRO A 63 -1.17 24.28 -2.40
C PRO A 63 -1.89 22.93 -2.48
N THR A 64 -1.47 22.04 -3.40
CA THR A 64 -2.14 20.75 -3.62
C THR A 64 -1.60 19.63 -2.75
N LEU A 65 -0.45 19.82 -2.08
CA LEU A 65 0.26 18.76 -1.35
C LEU A 65 -0.57 18.17 -0.21
N SER A 66 -1.24 19.04 0.58
CA SER A 66 -2.10 18.60 1.69
C SER A 66 -3.19 17.62 1.24
N GLN A 67 -3.88 17.97 0.16
CA GLN A 67 -4.97 17.15 -0.37
C GLN A 67 -4.42 15.89 -1.00
N SER A 68 -3.43 15.97 -1.90
CA SER A 68 -2.88 14.81 -2.62
C SER A 68 -2.26 13.78 -1.66
N PHE A 69 -1.54 14.23 -0.63
CA PHE A 69 -0.99 13.35 0.40
C PHE A 69 -2.09 12.64 1.21
N THR A 70 -3.09 13.41 1.66
CA THR A 70 -4.19 12.86 2.46
C THR A 70 -5.01 11.84 1.69
N GLU A 71 -5.29 12.11 0.41
CA GLU A 71 -6.01 11.19 -0.48
C GLU A 71 -5.18 9.93 -0.73
N ALA A 72 -3.89 10.04 -1.05
CA ALA A 72 -3.01 8.90 -1.23
C ALA A 72 -2.97 7.99 0.01
N LEU A 73 -2.95 8.58 1.21
CA LEU A 73 -2.98 7.83 2.47
C LEU A 73 -4.32 7.09 2.66
N ARG A 74 -5.45 7.74 2.37
CA ARG A 74 -6.79 7.12 2.41
C ARG A 74 -6.92 5.98 1.44
N ASP A 75 -6.47 6.17 0.22
CA ASP A 75 -6.52 5.17 -0.85
C ASP A 75 -5.66 3.94 -0.51
N LYS A 76 -4.49 4.15 0.10
CA LYS A 76 -3.62 3.05 0.56
C LYS A 76 -4.34 2.16 1.57
N PHE A 77 -4.92 2.75 2.62
CA PHE A 77 -5.65 1.98 3.63
C PHE A 77 -6.90 1.31 3.07
N ALA A 78 -7.66 2.00 2.20
CA ALA A 78 -8.86 1.43 1.58
C ALA A 78 -8.54 0.26 0.64
N SER A 79 -7.42 0.31 -0.08
CA SER A 79 -7.04 -0.72 -1.05
C SER A 79 -6.28 -1.89 -0.44
N GLN A 80 -5.53 -1.67 0.64
CA GLN A 80 -4.63 -2.68 1.21
C GLN A 80 -5.15 -3.31 2.51
N THR A 81 -6.29 -2.86 3.02
CA THR A 81 -6.92 -3.41 4.22
C THR A 81 -8.41 -3.68 4.02
N SER A 82 -9.02 -4.43 4.93
CA SER A 82 -10.47 -4.62 4.98
C SER A 82 -11.21 -3.53 5.78
N LEU A 83 -10.50 -2.47 6.19
CA LEU A 83 -11.07 -1.39 6.97
C LEU A 83 -11.96 -0.49 6.12
N SER A 84 -13.11 -0.09 6.68
CA SER A 84 -13.97 0.92 6.07
C SER A 84 -13.51 2.32 6.47
N LEU A 85 -13.29 3.19 5.46
CA LEU A 85 -13.01 4.61 5.72
C LEU A 85 -14.23 5.31 6.29
N VAL A 86 -14.03 6.00 7.42
CA VAL A 86 -15.05 6.85 8.06
C VAL A 86 -14.52 8.27 8.25
N PRO A 87 -15.38 9.30 8.22
CA PRO A 87 -14.93 10.68 8.30
C PRO A 87 -14.24 11.03 9.63
N ARG A 88 -14.66 10.43 10.75
CA ARG A 88 -14.17 10.68 12.12
C ARG A 88 -14.38 9.48 13.01
N ASN A 89 -13.63 9.41 14.11
CA ASN A 89 -13.79 8.41 15.17
C ASN A 89 -13.75 6.96 14.67
N GLY A 90 -12.86 6.66 13.72
CA GLY A 90 -12.55 5.29 13.34
C GLY A 90 -11.95 4.50 14.51
N ASP A 91 -11.99 3.18 14.44
CA ASP A 91 -11.30 2.31 15.38
C ASP A 91 -9.79 2.52 15.33
N LEU A 92 -9.28 2.79 14.13
CA LEU A 92 -7.95 3.32 13.89
C LEU A 92 -8.07 4.78 13.47
N HIS A 93 -7.14 5.61 13.91
CA HIS A 93 -7.14 7.03 13.57
C HIS A 93 -5.73 7.49 13.19
N LEU A 94 -5.64 8.18 12.04
CA LEU A 94 -4.45 8.87 11.56
C LEU A 94 -4.70 10.37 11.51
N GLU A 95 -3.82 11.12 12.14
CA GLU A 95 -3.78 12.58 12.08
C GLU A 95 -2.34 13.05 12.00
N GLY A 96 -2.14 14.30 11.60
CA GLY A 96 -0.79 14.87 11.51
C GLY A 96 -0.74 16.10 10.64
N GLU A 97 0.46 16.51 10.29
CA GLU A 97 0.70 17.68 9.46
C GLU A 97 1.96 17.52 8.61
N ILE A 98 2.01 18.22 7.48
CA ILE A 98 3.20 18.35 6.65
C ILE A 98 4.04 19.47 7.26
N THR A 99 5.21 19.11 7.80
CA THR A 99 6.09 20.01 8.54
C THR A 99 7.25 20.55 7.70
N GLY A 100 7.54 19.92 6.55
CA GLY A 100 8.64 20.35 5.69
C GLY A 100 8.36 20.11 4.21
N TYR A 101 8.72 21.12 3.41
CA TYR A 101 8.80 21.09 1.96
C TYR A 101 9.98 21.96 1.57
N SER A 102 11.08 21.35 1.11
CA SER A 102 12.31 22.07 0.79
C SER A 102 12.99 21.54 -0.46
N THR A 103 13.74 22.44 -1.12
CA THR A 103 14.65 22.07 -2.21
C THR A 103 16.07 22.41 -1.81
N GLU A 104 17.00 21.47 -1.96
CA GLU A 104 18.39 21.61 -1.58
C GLU A 104 19.31 21.11 -2.72
N PRO A 105 20.39 21.86 -3.06
CA PRO A 105 21.37 21.36 -4.01
C PRO A 105 22.13 20.17 -3.41
N VAL A 106 22.26 19.10 -4.21
CA VAL A 106 23.06 17.92 -3.83
C VAL A 106 24.45 18.07 -4.46
N ALA A 107 25.49 18.21 -3.62
CA ALA A 107 26.87 18.25 -4.08
C ALA A 107 27.31 16.85 -4.52
N ILE A 108 27.61 16.72 -5.82
CA ILE A 108 28.25 15.51 -6.35
C ILE A 108 29.77 15.77 -6.40
N THR A 109 30.55 15.03 -5.60
CA THR A 109 32.02 15.06 -5.66
C THR A 109 32.50 14.26 -6.85
N GLY A 110 32.85 14.96 -7.93
CA GLY A 110 33.43 14.36 -9.16
C GLY A 110 33.20 15.25 -10.36
N SER A 111 34.26 15.46 -11.15
CA SER A 111 34.30 16.35 -12.30
C SER A 111 33.14 16.17 -13.27
N GLN A 112 32.43 17.24 -13.59
CA GLN A 112 31.51 17.42 -14.74
C GLN A 112 30.20 16.63 -14.74
N GLN A 113 29.58 16.36 -13.63
CA GLN A 113 28.18 15.88 -13.65
C GLN A 113 27.21 16.98 -13.26
N ALA A 114 26.07 16.99 -13.94
CA ALA A 114 24.99 17.93 -13.68
C ALA A 114 24.65 17.96 -12.20
N ALA A 115 24.61 19.17 -11.61
CA ALA A 115 24.17 19.33 -10.24
C ALA A 115 22.74 18.81 -10.11
N LEU A 116 22.49 17.99 -9.10
CA LEU A 116 21.16 17.54 -8.73
C LEU A 116 20.59 18.48 -7.66
N ILE A 117 19.29 18.63 -7.70
CA ILE A 117 18.52 19.32 -6.66
C ILE A 117 17.61 18.27 -6.03
N ARG A 118 17.54 18.27 -4.72
CA ARG A 118 16.69 17.37 -3.92
C ARG A 118 15.44 18.10 -3.50
N LEU A 119 14.28 17.54 -3.85
CA LEU A 119 13.00 17.91 -3.26
C LEU A 119 12.74 16.96 -2.08
N LYS A 120 12.53 17.51 -0.89
CA LYS A 120 12.27 16.77 0.34
C LYS A 120 10.94 17.16 0.95
N ILE A 121 10.14 16.17 1.35
CA ILE A 121 8.90 16.35 2.09
C ILE A 121 9.02 15.65 3.45
N THR A 122 8.53 16.31 4.49
CA THR A 122 8.53 15.80 5.86
C THR A 122 7.12 15.92 6.43
N VAL A 123 6.64 14.84 7.07
CA VAL A 123 5.33 14.77 7.69
C VAL A 123 5.45 14.26 9.12
N SER A 124 4.74 14.90 10.05
CA SER A 124 4.54 14.40 11.40
C SER A 124 3.22 13.64 11.44
N VAL A 125 3.23 12.42 11.95
CA VAL A 125 2.08 11.52 11.95
C VAL A 125 1.85 10.99 13.36
N ARG A 126 0.62 11.07 13.80
CA ARG A 126 0.11 10.41 14.99
C ARG A 126 -0.90 9.34 14.59
N PHE A 127 -0.67 8.12 15.06
CA PHE A 127 -1.54 6.97 14.89
C PHE A 127 -2.09 6.54 16.22
N VAL A 128 -3.38 6.27 16.28
CA VAL A 128 -4.09 5.80 17.47
C VAL A 128 -4.87 4.54 17.13
N ASN A 129 -4.69 3.50 17.93
CA ASN A 129 -5.37 2.22 17.82
C ASN A 129 -6.23 1.98 19.07
N LYS A 130 -7.55 2.11 18.91
CA LYS A 130 -8.52 1.96 20.01
C LYS A 130 -8.44 0.62 20.76
N TYR A 131 -8.08 -0.44 20.03
CA TYR A 131 -8.05 -1.81 20.57
C TYR A 131 -6.65 -2.24 21.03
N SER A 132 -5.61 -1.50 20.63
CA SER A 132 -4.22 -1.81 20.99
C SER A 132 -3.41 -0.53 21.20
N PRO A 133 -3.60 0.19 22.33
CA PRO A 133 -2.91 1.45 22.60
C PRO A 133 -1.38 1.34 22.64
N LYS A 134 -0.83 0.13 22.82
CA LYS A 134 0.63 -0.13 22.74
C LYS A 134 1.19 0.09 21.33
N ASP A 135 0.34 0.04 20.31
CA ASP A 135 0.70 0.22 18.91
C ASP A 135 0.55 1.70 18.48
N ASP A 136 0.09 2.57 19.38
CA ASP A 136 0.04 4.02 19.13
C ASP A 136 1.44 4.56 18.91
N PHE A 137 1.56 5.49 17.98
CA PHE A 137 2.83 6.19 17.78
C PHE A 137 2.63 7.64 17.36
N GLU A 138 3.66 8.43 17.62
CA GLU A 138 3.85 9.75 17.03
C GLU A 138 5.27 9.80 16.44
N THR A 139 5.37 9.98 15.13
CA THR A 139 6.65 9.84 14.41
C THR A 139 6.70 10.78 13.21
N THR A 140 7.89 11.29 12.94
CA THR A 140 8.17 12.07 11.74
C THR A 140 8.74 11.18 10.64
N PHE A 141 8.14 11.26 9.46
CA PHE A 141 8.61 10.60 8.24
C PHE A 141 9.15 11.64 7.27
N SER A 142 10.17 11.27 6.51
CA SER A 142 10.77 12.15 5.52
C SER A 142 11.22 11.34 4.30
N ARG A 143 10.83 11.78 3.10
CA ARG A 143 11.26 11.20 1.84
C ARG A 143 11.66 12.29 0.87
N TYR A 144 12.44 11.94 -0.11
CA TYR A 144 12.94 12.89 -1.10
C TYR A 144 13.07 12.24 -2.48
N GLU A 145 13.09 13.10 -3.50
CA GLU A 145 13.43 12.77 -4.87
C GLU A 145 14.43 13.79 -5.42
N ASP A 146 15.39 13.31 -6.20
CA ASP A 146 16.41 14.14 -6.83
C ASP A 146 16.05 14.39 -8.29
N TYR A 147 16.23 15.64 -8.76
CA TYR A 147 16.02 16.02 -10.14
C TYR A 147 17.20 16.84 -10.69
N SER A 148 17.35 16.91 -12.01
CA SER A 148 18.45 17.65 -12.63
C SER A 148 18.30 19.16 -12.41
N SER A 149 19.37 19.86 -12.03
CA SER A 149 19.40 21.33 -11.91
C SER A 149 19.16 22.03 -13.26
N SER A 150 19.27 21.32 -14.38
CA SER A 150 18.92 21.84 -15.72
C SER A 150 17.40 21.89 -15.95
N GLN A 151 16.60 21.23 -15.12
CA GLN A 151 15.14 21.20 -15.18
C GLN A 151 14.55 22.28 -14.29
N ASN A 152 13.45 22.90 -14.76
CA ASN A 152 12.67 23.78 -13.91
C ASN A 152 11.80 22.95 -12.96
N LEU A 153 11.82 23.25 -11.65
CA LEU A 153 11.02 22.54 -10.66
C LEU A 153 9.54 22.47 -11.07
N GLY A 154 8.93 23.56 -11.51
CA GLY A 154 7.52 23.59 -11.87
C GLY A 154 7.13 22.61 -12.98
N SER A 155 8.08 22.14 -13.80
CA SER A 155 7.81 21.15 -14.86
C SER A 155 7.82 19.71 -14.36
N VAL A 156 8.46 19.43 -13.21
CA VAL A 156 8.65 18.07 -12.66
C VAL A 156 8.02 17.91 -11.25
N GLU A 157 7.60 19.00 -10.65
CA GLU A 157 7.17 19.08 -9.24
C GLU A 157 6.05 18.09 -8.91
N LEU A 158 5.01 18.04 -9.73
CA LEU A 158 3.87 17.15 -9.48
C LEU A 158 4.25 15.67 -9.54
N ASP A 159 5.15 15.29 -10.46
CA ASP A 159 5.66 13.93 -10.56
C ASP A 159 6.56 13.58 -9.37
N LEU A 160 7.44 14.49 -8.96
CA LEU A 160 8.27 14.32 -7.77
C LEU A 160 7.42 14.17 -6.51
N ILE A 161 6.41 15.04 -6.32
CA ILE A 161 5.47 14.97 -5.20
C ILE A 161 4.73 13.63 -5.18
N SER A 162 4.28 13.15 -6.35
CA SER A 162 3.58 11.86 -6.44
C SER A 162 4.46 10.70 -5.93
N ARG A 163 5.71 10.64 -6.38
CA ARG A 163 6.66 9.59 -5.93
C ARG A 163 7.01 9.70 -4.45
N ILE A 164 7.24 10.91 -3.97
CA ILE A 164 7.53 11.15 -2.56
C ILE A 164 6.33 10.77 -1.68
N ASN A 165 5.11 11.15 -2.09
CA ASN A 165 3.89 10.80 -1.37
C ASN A 165 3.68 9.29 -1.31
N GLU A 166 3.90 8.56 -2.42
CA GLU A 166 3.83 7.10 -2.44
C GLU A 166 4.79 6.48 -1.43
N ALA A 167 6.05 6.90 -1.42
CA ALA A 167 7.04 6.41 -0.48
C ALA A 167 6.73 6.75 0.99
N LEU A 168 6.23 7.96 1.27
CA LEU A 168 5.81 8.36 2.62
C LEU A 168 4.59 7.55 3.09
N VAL A 169 3.61 7.38 2.21
CA VAL A 169 2.40 6.61 2.51
C VAL A 169 2.73 5.14 2.77
N ASP A 170 3.67 4.55 2.03
CA ASP A 170 4.15 3.20 2.27
C ASP A 170 4.84 3.05 3.63
N ASP A 171 5.68 4.00 4.01
CA ASP A 171 6.33 4.00 5.33
C ASP A 171 5.31 4.08 6.47
N ILE A 172 4.34 5.00 6.36
CA ILE A 172 3.30 5.19 7.37
C ILE A 172 2.41 3.97 7.47
N PHE A 173 1.98 3.42 6.33
CA PHE A 173 1.18 2.21 6.25
C PHE A 173 1.89 1.04 6.90
N ASN A 174 3.15 0.79 6.53
CA ASN A 174 3.94 -0.30 7.09
C ASN A 174 4.10 -0.16 8.60
N LYS A 175 4.36 1.06 9.11
CA LYS A 175 4.46 1.29 10.55
C LYS A 175 3.14 1.11 11.28
N ALA A 176 2.02 1.45 10.66
CA ALA A 176 0.70 1.36 11.29
C ALA A 176 0.12 -0.05 11.30
N VAL A 177 0.37 -0.86 10.25
CA VAL A 177 -0.32 -2.16 10.06
C VAL A 177 0.60 -3.35 9.91
N VAL A 178 1.89 -3.15 9.65
CA VAL A 178 2.89 -4.21 9.56
C VAL A 178 3.81 -4.09 10.77
N ASN A 179 3.51 -4.84 11.81
CA ASN A 179 4.33 -4.82 13.03
C ASN A 179 5.66 -5.52 12.74
N TRP A 180 6.75 -4.75 12.77
CA TRP A 180 8.13 -5.24 12.66
C TRP A 180 8.71 -5.52 14.04
#